data_049774ae868caedd778752146e962b1d
#
_entry.id   049774ae868caedd778752146e962b1d
#
_cell.length_a   1.000
_cell.length_b   1.000
_cell.length_c   1.000
_cell.angle_alpha   90.00
_cell.angle_beta   90.00
_cell.angle_gamma   90.00
#
_symmetry.space_group_name_H-M   'P 1'
#
loop_
_entity.id
_entity.type
_entity.pdbx_description
1 polymer ?
#
loop_
_entity_poly.entity_id
_entity_poly.type
_entity_poly.pdbx_seq_one_letter_code
_entity_poly.pdbx_strand_id
1 'polypeptide(L)'
;LAQGCPVVIFDDVVNAIDDDHRDGIWRTFFEDGLLHGKQVILTSHAEEFLHRIQQELGVRRAAAIKRYKFLPHQGEHELRVDSDPPAKNYVLLAQQALAADEKREALRQARPALESLTDRLWTWLGRRADGRIDIKLSGPRAPWELNNKCTKLRSAVERIAAQHAGAPDAVGALVRLLNVSGTSIEWGYLNSGVHDAQRDHEFDRATVRTVVEAVTALDAALDTLQNR
;
A
#
# COMPACT_ATOMS: atom_id res chain seq x y z
N LEU A 1 -22.96 16.16 7.89
CA LEU A 1 -21.80 16.66 8.65
C LEU A 1 -22.07 18.12 9.00
N ALA A 2 -22.00 18.48 10.30
CA ALA A 2 -22.24 19.81 10.76
C ALA A 2 -21.27 20.80 10.06
N GLN A 3 -21.82 21.73 9.30
CA GLN A 3 -21.03 22.77 8.65
C GLN A 3 -20.31 23.58 9.74
N GLY A 4 -18.98 23.60 9.67
CA GLY A 4 -18.14 24.36 10.61
C GLY A 4 -17.49 23.56 11.74
N CYS A 5 -17.83 22.29 11.99
CA CYS A 5 -17.11 21.50 13.00
C CYS A 5 -15.74 21.05 12.44
N PRO A 6 -14.62 21.41 13.09
CA PRO A 6 -13.28 21.05 12.63
C PRO A 6 -12.91 19.58 12.96
N VAL A 7 -13.66 18.91 13.83
CA VAL A 7 -13.38 17.55 14.32
C VAL A 7 -14.53 16.63 13.99
N VAL A 8 -14.23 15.44 13.48
CA VAL A 8 -15.19 14.36 13.25
C VAL A 8 -14.70 13.12 13.97
N ILE A 9 -15.59 12.51 14.76
CA ILE A 9 -15.29 11.31 15.53
C ILE A 9 -16.14 10.17 14.97
N PHE A 10 -15.50 9.08 14.64
CA PHE A 10 -16.11 7.81 14.26
C PHE A 10 -15.79 6.80 15.37
N ASP A 11 -16.77 6.54 16.21
CA ASP A 11 -16.60 5.61 17.33
C ASP A 11 -17.18 4.26 16.96
N ASP A 12 -16.29 3.31 16.73
CA ASP A 12 -16.56 1.90 16.44
C ASP A 12 -17.60 1.60 15.32
N VAL A 13 -17.74 2.52 14.39
CA VAL A 13 -18.80 2.49 13.35
C VAL A 13 -18.66 1.34 12.35
N VAL A 14 -17.52 0.67 12.32
CA VAL A 14 -17.22 -0.35 11.30
C VAL A 14 -17.49 -1.79 11.75
N ASN A 15 -17.74 -2.03 13.02
CA ASN A 15 -17.91 -3.38 13.54
C ASN A 15 -19.24 -4.05 13.12
N ALA A 16 -20.26 -3.24 12.86
CA ALA A 16 -21.57 -3.72 12.42
C ALA A 16 -21.72 -3.82 10.89
N ILE A 17 -20.62 -3.59 10.16
CA ILE A 17 -20.63 -3.48 8.69
C ILE A 17 -19.81 -4.63 8.10
N ASP A 18 -20.30 -5.26 7.06
CA ASP A 18 -19.57 -6.31 6.34
C ASP A 18 -18.31 -5.76 5.62
N ASP A 19 -17.40 -6.64 5.27
CA ASP A 19 -16.10 -6.27 4.73
C ASP A 19 -16.19 -5.52 3.39
N ASP A 20 -17.15 -5.85 2.54
CA ASP A 20 -17.33 -5.19 1.24
C ASP A 20 -17.77 -3.73 1.41
N HIS A 21 -18.63 -3.45 2.39
CA HIS A 21 -19.08 -2.10 2.70
C HIS A 21 -18.05 -1.28 3.48
N ARG A 22 -17.20 -1.93 4.29
CA ARG A 22 -16.09 -1.26 4.99
C ARG A 22 -15.14 -0.56 4.01
N ASP A 23 -14.86 -1.19 2.88
CA ASP A 23 -14.03 -0.59 1.83
C ASP A 23 -14.67 0.66 1.20
N GLY A 24 -16.00 0.69 1.09
CA GLY A 24 -16.73 1.88 0.64
C GLY A 24 -16.63 3.04 1.63
N ILE A 25 -16.71 2.76 2.92
CA ILE A 25 -16.71 3.78 3.98
C ILE A 25 -15.37 4.52 4.04
N TRP A 26 -14.25 3.78 4.14
CA TRP A 26 -12.95 4.44 4.26
C TRP A 26 -12.62 5.25 2.99
N ARG A 27 -13.04 4.79 1.80
CA ARG A 27 -12.89 5.53 0.55
C ARG A 27 -13.64 6.84 0.58
N THR A 28 -14.91 6.81 0.97
CA THR A 28 -15.72 8.02 1.12
C THR A 28 -15.10 9.00 2.10
N PHE A 29 -14.48 8.51 3.16
CA PHE A 29 -13.85 9.38 4.14
C PHE A 29 -12.53 10.00 3.66
N PHE A 30 -11.70 9.25 2.97
CA PHE A 30 -10.32 9.65 2.69
C PHE A 30 -10.03 9.93 1.21
N GLU A 31 -10.76 9.31 0.27
CA GLU A 31 -10.57 9.55 -1.16
C GLU A 31 -11.52 10.60 -1.74
N ASP A 32 -12.79 10.58 -1.34
CA ASP A 32 -13.80 11.49 -1.91
C ASP A 32 -13.73 12.90 -1.33
N GLY A 33 -12.78 13.17 -0.45
CA GLY A 33 -12.55 14.50 0.11
C GLY A 33 -13.59 14.98 1.11
N LEU A 34 -14.54 14.13 1.52
CA LEU A 34 -15.60 14.47 2.47
C LEU A 34 -15.07 15.04 3.80
N LEU A 35 -13.90 14.59 4.22
CA LEU A 35 -13.26 14.99 5.47
C LEU A 35 -12.06 15.93 5.24
N HIS A 36 -11.95 16.49 4.04
CA HIS A 36 -10.87 17.43 3.77
C HIS A 36 -10.90 18.63 4.71
N GLY A 37 -9.74 18.96 5.29
CA GLY A 37 -9.59 20.05 6.25
C GLY A 37 -10.16 19.78 7.65
N LYS A 38 -10.56 18.54 7.95
CA LYS A 38 -11.06 18.14 9.28
C LYS A 38 -10.06 17.24 10.01
N GLN A 39 -10.02 17.38 11.33
CA GLN A 39 -9.39 16.39 12.18
C GLN A 39 -10.34 15.19 12.31
N VAL A 40 -9.84 13.99 12.00
CA VAL A 40 -10.60 12.76 12.10
C VAL A 40 -10.07 11.93 13.25
N ILE A 41 -10.97 11.49 14.12
CA ILE A 41 -10.69 10.51 15.19
C ILE A 41 -11.50 9.27 14.85
N LEU A 42 -10.83 8.15 14.68
CA LEU A 42 -11.45 6.85 14.40
C LEU A 42 -11.08 5.87 15.52
N THR A 43 -12.09 5.30 16.16
CA THR A 43 -11.90 4.17 17.09
C THR A 43 -12.45 2.89 16.45
N SER A 44 -11.78 1.78 16.66
CA SER A 44 -12.26 0.46 16.23
C SER A 44 -11.49 -0.64 16.95
N HIS A 45 -12.14 -1.74 17.25
CA HIS A 45 -11.47 -2.98 17.67
C HIS A 45 -11.24 -3.94 16.48
N ALA A 46 -11.69 -3.62 15.30
CA ALA A 46 -11.35 -4.35 14.08
C ALA A 46 -9.90 -4.01 13.63
N GLU A 47 -8.92 -4.69 14.22
CA GLU A 47 -7.49 -4.43 13.98
C GLU A 47 -7.15 -4.60 12.49
N GLU A 48 -7.77 -5.55 11.83
CA GLU A 48 -7.61 -5.83 10.41
C GLU A 48 -8.07 -4.68 9.52
N PHE A 49 -9.18 -4.05 9.85
CA PHE A 49 -9.71 -2.87 9.18
C PHE A 49 -8.76 -1.67 9.32
N LEU A 50 -8.27 -1.40 10.55
CA LEU A 50 -7.30 -0.33 10.79
C LEU A 50 -5.98 -0.57 10.05
N HIS A 51 -5.57 -1.83 9.93
CA HIS A 51 -4.39 -2.23 9.18
C HIS A 51 -4.56 -1.97 7.67
N ARG A 52 -5.70 -2.38 7.12
CA ARG A 52 -6.03 -2.14 5.70
C ARG A 52 -6.05 -0.64 5.36
N ILE A 53 -6.65 0.19 6.19
CA ILE A 53 -6.62 1.65 6.00
C ILE A 53 -5.18 2.16 5.89
N GLN A 54 -4.28 1.74 6.76
CA GLN A 54 -2.88 2.18 6.73
C GLN A 54 -2.15 1.74 5.45
N GLN A 55 -2.48 0.57 4.88
CA GLN A 55 -1.92 0.12 3.62
C GLN A 55 -2.42 0.96 2.43
N GLU A 56 -3.69 1.33 2.45
CA GLU A 56 -4.33 2.00 1.32
C GLU A 56 -4.10 3.52 1.28
N LEU A 57 -3.75 4.13 2.43
CA LEU A 57 -3.49 5.58 2.54
C LEU A 57 -2.11 5.90 2.03
N GLY A 58 -1.32 5.43 1.31
CA GLY A 58 0.03 5.83 0.91
C GLY A 58 0.96 6.25 2.07
N VAL A 59 2.25 6.19 1.86
CA VAL A 59 3.27 6.44 2.89
C VAL A 59 3.10 7.79 3.57
N ARG A 60 2.85 8.83 2.80
CA ARG A 60 2.76 10.20 3.33
C ARG A 60 1.62 10.36 4.34
N ARG A 61 0.45 9.79 4.05
CA ARG A 61 -0.71 9.87 4.94
C ARG A 61 -0.58 8.89 6.10
N ALA A 62 -0.12 7.67 5.84
CA ALA A 62 0.12 6.67 6.88
C ALA A 62 1.10 7.15 7.94
N ALA A 63 2.17 7.86 7.55
CA ALA A 63 3.14 8.45 8.47
C ALA A 63 2.57 9.61 9.29
N ALA A 64 1.56 10.33 8.77
CA ALA A 64 0.93 11.46 9.46
C ALA A 64 -0.14 11.04 10.48
N ILE A 65 -0.59 9.79 10.46
CA ILE A 65 -1.60 9.28 11.38
C ILE A 65 -0.96 9.05 12.75
N LYS A 66 -1.53 9.70 13.78
CA LYS A 66 -1.25 9.34 15.17
C LYS A 66 -2.08 8.15 15.60
N ARG A 67 -1.44 7.18 16.21
CA ARG A 67 -2.06 5.92 16.62
C ARG A 67 -1.95 5.75 18.12
N TYR A 68 -2.99 5.18 18.67
CA TYR A 68 -3.04 4.78 20.08
C TYR A 68 -3.63 3.39 20.16
N LYS A 69 -2.99 2.48 20.89
CA LYS A 69 -3.50 1.13 21.12
C LYS A 69 -3.77 0.98 22.63
N PHE A 70 -5.02 0.68 22.93
CA PHE A 70 -5.43 0.36 24.30
C PHE A 70 -5.26 -1.14 24.52
N LEU A 71 -4.45 -1.49 25.48
CA LEU A 71 -4.13 -2.87 25.83
C LEU A 71 -4.61 -3.16 27.25
N PRO A 72 -5.16 -4.37 27.52
CA PRO A 72 -5.46 -4.76 28.90
C PRO A 72 -4.15 -4.80 29.72
N HIS A 73 -4.19 -4.24 30.91
CA HIS A 73 -3.10 -4.37 31.88
C HIS A 73 -3.42 -5.49 32.86
N GLN A 74 -2.42 -6.01 33.58
CA GLN A 74 -2.56 -7.14 34.48
C GLN A 74 -3.33 -6.80 35.79
N GLY A 75 -3.67 -5.54 36.05
CA GLY A 75 -4.49 -5.09 37.15
C GLY A 75 -5.98 -5.01 36.79
N GLU A 76 -6.89 -5.23 37.74
CA GLU A 76 -8.35 -5.38 37.50
C GLU A 76 -9.03 -4.20 36.80
N HIS A 77 -8.40 -3.02 36.71
CA HIS A 77 -9.01 -1.82 36.07
C HIS A 77 -8.00 -0.93 35.33
N GLU A 78 -6.83 -1.44 34.99
CA GLU A 78 -5.80 -0.63 34.35
C GLU A 78 -5.74 -0.87 32.83
N LEU A 79 -5.81 0.21 32.08
CA LEU A 79 -5.54 0.23 30.65
C LEU A 79 -4.12 0.71 30.40
N ARG A 80 -3.35 -0.08 29.68
CA ARG A 80 -2.08 0.38 29.11
C ARG A 80 -2.36 1.04 27.78
N VAL A 81 -1.88 2.26 27.60
CA VAL A 81 -1.95 2.97 26.33
C VAL A 81 -0.57 2.88 25.65
N ASP A 82 -0.51 2.25 24.50
CA ASP A 82 0.63 2.38 23.59
C ASP A 82 0.35 3.59 22.69
N SER A 83 1.13 4.64 22.88
CA SER A 83 0.89 5.94 22.25
C SER A 83 1.54 6.09 20.86
N ASP A 84 2.32 5.12 20.43
CA ASP A 84 2.94 5.14 19.09
C ASP A 84 3.22 3.73 18.57
N PRO A 85 2.19 2.89 18.41
CA PRO A 85 2.38 1.59 17.79
C PRO A 85 2.93 1.78 16.37
N PRO A 86 3.84 0.90 15.91
CA PRO A 86 4.46 1.04 14.59
C PRO A 86 3.43 1.09 13.48
N ALA A 87 3.65 1.96 12.50
CA ALA A 87 2.82 2.02 11.31
C ALA A 87 2.91 0.69 10.56
N LYS A 88 1.77 0.15 10.19
CA LYS A 88 1.70 -1.09 9.42
C LYS A 88 1.51 -0.80 7.92
N ASN A 89 2.25 0.16 7.38
CA ASN A 89 2.32 0.40 5.94
C ASN A 89 3.58 -0.26 5.38
N TYR A 90 3.42 -1.17 4.44
CA TYR A 90 4.53 -1.98 3.92
C TYR A 90 5.61 -1.14 3.24
N VAL A 91 5.25 -0.06 2.53
CA VAL A 91 6.22 0.83 1.90
C VAL A 91 7.06 1.54 2.96
N LEU A 92 6.40 2.05 4.00
CA LEU A 92 7.09 2.70 5.12
C LEU A 92 7.99 1.72 5.87
N LEU A 93 7.53 0.50 6.11
CA LEU A 93 8.31 -0.55 6.75
C LEU A 93 9.54 -0.95 5.90
N ALA A 94 9.38 -1.04 4.58
CA ALA A 94 10.50 -1.29 3.67
C ALA A 94 11.55 -0.17 3.72
N GLN A 95 11.13 1.10 3.78
CA GLN A 95 12.01 2.25 3.94
C GLN A 95 12.75 2.22 5.27
N GLN A 96 12.06 1.93 6.36
CA GLN A 96 12.65 1.84 7.70
C GLN A 96 13.69 0.71 7.78
N ALA A 97 13.39 -0.47 7.25
CA ALA A 97 14.32 -1.58 7.21
C ALA A 97 15.56 -1.26 6.34
N LEU A 98 15.38 -0.60 5.20
CA LEU A 98 16.50 -0.15 4.38
C LEU A 98 17.39 0.87 5.11
N ALA A 99 16.78 1.80 5.86
CA ALA A 99 17.52 2.77 6.68
C ALA A 99 18.31 2.10 7.80
N ALA A 100 17.77 1.03 8.37
CA ALA A 100 18.45 0.20 9.38
C ALA A 100 19.48 -0.78 8.79
N ASP A 101 19.70 -0.79 7.48
CA ASP A 101 20.54 -1.73 6.72
C ASP A 101 20.06 -3.20 6.80
N GLU A 102 18.81 -3.43 7.14
CA GLU A 102 18.15 -4.74 7.17
C GLU A 102 17.64 -5.10 5.77
N LYS A 103 18.55 -5.48 4.88
CA LYS A 103 18.30 -5.63 3.45
C LYS A 103 17.22 -6.66 3.12
N ARG A 104 17.26 -7.82 3.78
CA ARG A 104 16.27 -8.88 3.60
C ARG A 104 14.89 -8.43 4.09
N GLU A 105 14.82 -7.78 5.25
CA GLU A 105 13.56 -7.28 5.78
C GLU A 105 12.98 -6.19 4.87
N ALA A 106 13.82 -5.30 4.33
CA ALA A 106 13.39 -4.31 3.34
C ALA A 106 12.73 -4.97 2.12
N LEU A 107 13.32 -6.03 1.58
CA LEU A 107 12.74 -6.80 0.46
C LEU A 107 11.46 -7.56 0.87
N ARG A 108 11.44 -8.12 2.08
CA ARG A 108 10.29 -8.83 2.63
C ARG A 108 9.08 -7.92 2.79
N GLN A 109 9.29 -6.64 3.09
CA GLN A 109 8.23 -5.63 3.15
C GLN A 109 7.91 -5.04 1.76
N ALA A 110 8.89 -4.90 0.87
CA ALA A 110 8.69 -4.34 -0.45
C ALA A 110 7.77 -5.21 -1.33
N ARG A 111 7.78 -6.53 -1.18
CA ARG A 111 6.92 -7.42 -1.96
C ARG A 111 5.43 -7.25 -1.62
N PRO A 112 4.94 -7.39 -0.38
CA PRO A 112 3.54 -7.12 -0.06
C PRO A 112 3.16 -5.65 -0.32
N ALA A 113 4.12 -4.71 -0.22
CA ALA A 113 3.89 -3.34 -0.65
C ALA A 113 3.53 -3.29 -2.14
N LEU A 114 4.29 -3.93 -3.01
CA LEU A 114 4.02 -3.98 -4.45
C LEU A 114 2.68 -4.68 -4.74
N GLU A 115 2.34 -5.75 -4.03
CA GLU A 115 1.04 -6.42 -4.13
C GLU A 115 -0.11 -5.45 -3.82
N SER A 116 -0.05 -4.77 -2.68
CA SER A 116 -1.05 -3.76 -2.28
C SER A 116 -1.14 -2.59 -3.28
N LEU A 117 0.00 -2.06 -3.72
CA LEU A 117 0.04 -0.95 -4.68
C LEU A 117 -0.53 -1.33 -6.04
N THR A 118 -0.30 -2.55 -6.49
CA THR A 118 -0.89 -3.05 -7.74
C THR A 118 -2.40 -3.27 -7.62
N ASP A 119 -2.92 -3.65 -6.44
CA ASP A 119 -4.36 -3.70 -6.19
C ASP A 119 -5.00 -2.31 -6.19
N ARG A 120 -4.35 -1.33 -5.56
CA ARG A 120 -4.75 0.08 -5.61
C ARG A 120 -4.77 0.62 -7.04
N LEU A 121 -3.73 0.35 -7.81
CA LEU A 121 -3.62 0.77 -9.21
C LEU A 121 -4.73 0.14 -10.06
N TRP A 122 -5.00 -1.13 -9.88
CA TRP A 122 -6.08 -1.83 -10.59
C TRP A 122 -7.45 -1.28 -10.22
N THR A 123 -7.70 -1.07 -8.96
CA THR A 123 -8.96 -0.45 -8.47
C THR A 123 -9.14 0.95 -9.07
N TRP A 124 -8.07 1.75 -9.14
CA TRP A 124 -8.11 3.07 -9.77
C TRP A 124 -8.43 2.97 -11.28
N LEU A 125 -7.79 2.05 -12.01
CA LEU A 125 -8.08 1.80 -13.43
C LEU A 125 -9.52 1.33 -13.65
N GLY A 126 -10.04 0.44 -12.80
CA GLY A 126 -11.40 -0.10 -12.93
C GLY A 126 -12.50 0.93 -12.72
N ARG A 127 -12.22 2.00 -11.97
CA ARG A 127 -13.15 3.12 -11.79
C ARG A 127 -13.17 4.10 -12.98
N ARG A 128 -12.17 4.05 -13.82
CA ARG A 128 -12.04 4.83 -15.05
C ARG A 128 -12.38 3.91 -16.20
N ALA A 129 -13.32 4.29 -17.06
CA ALA A 129 -14.01 3.44 -18.06
C ALA A 129 -13.13 2.50 -18.94
N ASP A 130 -11.81 2.66 -18.93
CA ASP A 130 -10.86 1.89 -19.73
C ASP A 130 -10.13 0.78 -18.94
N GLY A 131 -10.58 0.50 -17.71
CA GLY A 131 -9.89 -0.38 -16.76
C GLY A 131 -9.97 -1.87 -17.01
N ARG A 132 -10.26 -2.30 -18.23
CA ARG A 132 -10.27 -3.74 -18.57
C ARG A 132 -8.85 -4.26 -18.75
N ILE A 133 -8.50 -5.28 -17.97
CA ILE A 133 -7.25 -6.01 -18.07
C ILE A 133 -7.56 -7.47 -18.37
N ASP A 134 -7.14 -7.94 -19.52
CA ASP A 134 -7.25 -9.34 -19.88
C ASP A 134 -5.93 -10.06 -19.54
N ILE A 135 -5.99 -11.09 -18.70
CA ILE A 135 -4.86 -11.90 -18.33
C ILE A 135 -5.06 -13.31 -18.88
N LYS A 136 -4.11 -13.75 -19.67
CA LYS A 136 -4.05 -15.14 -20.15
C LYS A 136 -3.32 -15.97 -19.11
N LEU A 137 -4.01 -16.93 -18.53
CA LEU A 137 -3.39 -17.96 -17.69
C LEU A 137 -2.95 -19.13 -18.54
N SER A 138 -1.84 -19.74 -18.18
CA SER A 138 -1.30 -20.93 -18.88
C SER A 138 -2.12 -22.20 -18.67
N GLY A 139 -3.10 -22.17 -17.75
CA GLY A 139 -4.01 -23.26 -17.46
C GLY A 139 -4.97 -22.94 -16.32
N PRO A 140 -5.97 -23.79 -16.06
CA PRO A 140 -7.02 -23.53 -15.07
C PRO A 140 -6.53 -23.44 -13.62
N ARG A 141 -5.30 -23.89 -13.35
CA ARG A 141 -4.64 -23.82 -12.04
C ARG A 141 -3.35 -23.01 -12.07
N ALA A 142 -3.10 -22.25 -13.14
CA ALA A 142 -1.94 -21.38 -13.21
C ALA A 142 -2.05 -20.30 -12.13
N PRO A 143 -1.01 -20.11 -11.30
CA PRO A 143 -1.02 -19.08 -10.28
C PRO A 143 -1.11 -17.71 -10.93
N TRP A 144 -1.82 -16.82 -10.29
CA TRP A 144 -1.83 -15.41 -10.61
C TRP A 144 -0.49 -14.80 -10.18
N GLU A 145 0.44 -14.73 -11.08
CA GLU A 145 1.77 -14.23 -10.78
C GLU A 145 1.79 -12.70 -10.69
N LEU A 146 2.38 -12.17 -9.63
CA LEU A 146 2.56 -10.73 -9.42
C LEU A 146 3.28 -10.07 -10.61
N ASN A 147 4.24 -10.74 -11.23
CA ASN A 147 4.94 -10.26 -12.43
C ASN A 147 3.98 -10.02 -13.60
N ASN A 148 3.11 -10.98 -13.88
CA ASN A 148 2.10 -10.86 -14.94
C ASN A 148 1.14 -9.70 -14.66
N LYS A 149 0.72 -9.55 -13.41
CA LYS A 149 -0.13 -8.45 -12.97
C LYS A 149 0.56 -7.10 -13.18
N CYS A 150 1.79 -6.94 -12.71
CA CYS A 150 2.58 -5.72 -12.88
C CYS A 150 2.79 -5.38 -14.37
N THR A 151 3.10 -6.38 -15.20
CA THR A 151 3.31 -6.19 -16.64
C THR A 151 2.04 -5.70 -17.33
N LYS A 152 0.88 -6.27 -16.99
CA LYS A 152 -0.39 -5.88 -17.59
C LYS A 152 -0.86 -4.52 -17.10
N LEU A 153 -0.69 -4.23 -15.81
CA LEU A 153 -0.99 -2.92 -15.23
C LEU A 153 -0.12 -1.84 -15.86
N ARG A 154 1.19 -2.08 -16.00
CA ARG A 154 2.10 -1.17 -16.71
C ARG A 154 1.57 -0.83 -18.10
N SER A 155 1.26 -1.85 -18.91
CA SER A 155 0.78 -1.63 -20.28
C SER A 155 -0.58 -0.93 -20.34
N ALA A 156 -1.46 -1.15 -19.35
CA ALA A 156 -2.74 -0.46 -19.26
C ALA A 156 -2.55 1.03 -18.90
N VAL A 157 -1.71 1.33 -17.90
CA VAL A 157 -1.41 2.71 -17.49
C VAL A 157 -0.64 3.47 -18.57
N GLU A 158 0.26 2.82 -19.27
CA GLU A 158 1.03 3.41 -20.38
C GLU A 158 0.11 3.95 -21.50
N ARG A 159 -0.96 3.25 -21.82
CA ARG A 159 -1.96 3.68 -22.83
C ARG A 159 -2.68 4.98 -22.46
N ILE A 160 -2.83 5.26 -21.17
CA ILE A 160 -3.54 6.45 -20.67
C ILE A 160 -2.60 7.49 -20.05
N ALA A 161 -1.29 7.26 -20.12
CA ALA A 161 -0.28 8.07 -19.44
C ALA A 161 -0.34 9.56 -19.82
N ALA A 162 -0.67 9.87 -21.08
CA ALA A 162 -0.79 11.25 -21.55
C ALA A 162 -1.99 12.01 -20.96
N GLN A 163 -2.97 11.30 -20.39
CA GLN A 163 -4.23 11.87 -19.89
C GLN A 163 -4.25 12.07 -18.38
N HIS A 164 -3.33 11.42 -17.67
CA HIS A 164 -3.33 11.40 -16.20
C HIS A 164 -1.95 11.71 -15.64
N ALA A 165 -1.82 12.82 -14.90
CA ALA A 165 -0.62 13.10 -14.14
C ALA A 165 -0.39 11.97 -13.11
N GLY A 166 0.86 11.58 -12.90
CA GLY A 166 1.24 10.42 -12.09
C GLY A 166 1.28 9.09 -12.87
N ALA A 167 0.57 8.96 -14.00
CA ALA A 167 0.63 7.73 -14.79
C ALA A 167 2.02 7.47 -15.40
N PRO A 168 2.74 8.47 -15.97
CA PRO A 168 4.12 8.27 -16.40
C PRO A 168 5.05 7.80 -15.27
N ASP A 169 4.88 8.34 -14.07
CA ASP A 169 5.70 7.98 -12.90
C ASP A 169 5.39 6.55 -12.44
N ALA A 170 4.12 6.14 -12.45
CA ALA A 170 3.72 4.77 -12.15
C ALA A 170 4.30 3.77 -13.16
N VAL A 171 4.26 4.11 -14.45
CA VAL A 171 4.91 3.31 -15.50
C VAL A 171 6.42 3.22 -15.26
N GLY A 172 7.08 4.35 -14.98
CA GLY A 172 8.52 4.40 -14.71
C GLY A 172 8.92 3.54 -13.50
N ALA A 173 8.12 3.55 -12.42
CA ALA A 173 8.36 2.72 -11.25
C ALA A 173 8.23 1.22 -11.56
N LEU A 174 7.18 0.82 -12.29
CA LEU A 174 6.99 -0.57 -12.70
C LEU A 174 8.08 -1.05 -13.68
N VAL A 175 8.54 -0.19 -14.58
CA VAL A 175 9.65 -0.49 -15.50
C VAL A 175 10.94 -0.79 -14.75
N ARG A 176 11.27 -0.01 -13.71
CA ARG A 176 12.46 -0.27 -12.87
C ARG A 176 12.44 -1.65 -12.22
N LEU A 177 11.27 -2.10 -11.75
CA LEU A 177 11.12 -3.40 -11.11
C LEU A 177 11.13 -4.56 -12.11
N LEU A 178 10.45 -4.40 -13.26
CA LEU A 178 10.20 -5.48 -14.19
C LEU A 178 11.31 -5.65 -15.23
N ASN A 179 12.09 -4.59 -15.52
CA ASN A 179 12.90 -4.47 -16.73
C ASN A 179 12.08 -4.71 -18.02
N VAL A 180 12.57 -4.27 -19.15
CA VAL A 180 11.87 -4.40 -20.44
C VAL A 180 11.68 -5.87 -20.86
N SER A 181 12.56 -6.76 -20.42
CA SER A 181 12.51 -8.21 -20.69
C SER A 181 11.75 -9.03 -19.63
N GLY A 182 11.26 -8.42 -18.56
CA GLY A 182 10.53 -9.12 -17.50
C GLY A 182 11.37 -9.92 -16.51
N THR A 183 12.69 -9.85 -16.61
CA THR A 183 13.64 -10.50 -15.69
C THR A 183 14.70 -9.50 -15.28
N SER A 184 14.42 -8.69 -14.26
CA SER A 184 15.41 -7.80 -13.68
C SER A 184 16.07 -8.45 -12.45
N ILE A 185 17.25 -7.96 -12.08
CA ILE A 185 17.91 -8.34 -10.84
C ILE A 185 17.02 -7.92 -9.65
N GLU A 186 16.40 -6.76 -9.73
CA GLU A 186 15.46 -6.22 -8.75
C GLU A 186 14.26 -7.16 -8.54
N TRP A 187 13.70 -7.70 -9.62
CA TRP A 187 12.63 -8.69 -9.52
C TRP A 187 13.10 -9.99 -8.87
N GLY A 188 14.30 -10.43 -9.21
CA GLY A 188 14.95 -11.56 -8.56
C GLY A 188 15.08 -11.35 -7.05
N TYR A 189 15.51 -10.17 -6.62
CA TYR A 189 15.64 -9.81 -5.22
C TYR A 189 14.29 -9.76 -4.49
N LEU A 190 13.26 -9.18 -5.10
CA LEU A 190 11.88 -9.18 -4.55
C LEU A 190 11.36 -10.61 -4.29
N ASN A 191 11.69 -11.55 -5.14
CA ASN A 191 11.31 -12.94 -4.95
C ASN A 191 12.18 -13.63 -3.88
N SER A 192 13.50 -13.46 -3.93
CA SER A 192 14.44 -14.12 -3.03
C SER A 192 14.35 -13.59 -1.59
N GLY A 193 14.01 -12.32 -1.40
CA GLY A 193 13.85 -11.73 -0.06
C GLY A 193 12.74 -12.37 0.78
N VAL A 194 11.78 -13.03 0.14
CA VAL A 194 10.66 -13.72 0.81
C VAL A 194 11.00 -15.17 1.14
N HIS A 195 11.96 -15.76 0.43
CA HIS A 195 12.38 -17.16 0.65
C HIS A 195 13.58 -17.23 1.59
N ASP A 196 13.62 -18.24 2.46
CA ASP A 196 14.69 -18.41 3.48
C ASP A 196 16.05 -18.82 2.90
N ALA A 197 16.17 -18.90 1.58
CA ALA A 197 17.36 -19.43 0.90
C ALA A 197 18.59 -18.51 0.94
N GLN A 198 18.42 -17.20 1.12
CA GLN A 198 19.51 -16.24 1.09
C GLN A 198 19.67 -15.51 2.43
N ARG A 199 20.93 -15.29 2.83
CA ARG A 199 21.27 -14.52 4.03
C ARG A 199 21.29 -13.01 3.71
N ASP A 200 21.09 -12.16 4.71
CA ASP A 200 21.01 -10.72 4.54
C ASP A 200 22.24 -10.11 3.84
N HIS A 201 23.44 -10.60 4.15
CA HIS A 201 24.68 -10.10 3.56
C HIS A 201 24.89 -10.45 2.08
N GLU A 202 24.11 -11.40 1.54
CA GLU A 202 24.18 -11.80 0.13
C GLU A 202 23.42 -10.82 -0.79
N PHE A 203 22.63 -9.92 -0.22
CA PHE A 203 21.95 -8.90 -0.98
C PHE A 203 22.81 -7.66 -1.17
N ASP A 204 22.96 -7.21 -2.42
CA ASP A 204 23.59 -5.93 -2.71
C ASP A 204 22.70 -4.76 -2.27
N ARG A 205 23.24 -3.86 -1.44
CA ARG A 205 22.49 -2.73 -0.90
C ARG A 205 21.97 -1.78 -1.98
N ALA A 206 22.72 -1.56 -3.06
CA ALA A 206 22.31 -0.65 -4.12
C ALA A 206 21.09 -1.19 -4.85
N THR A 207 21.05 -2.49 -5.14
CA THR A 207 19.91 -3.16 -5.75
C THR A 207 18.69 -3.15 -4.82
N VAL A 208 18.85 -3.45 -3.53
CA VAL A 208 17.74 -3.36 -2.55
C VAL A 208 17.19 -1.94 -2.48
N ARG A 209 18.06 -0.93 -2.47
CA ARG A 209 17.66 0.47 -2.52
C ARG A 209 16.84 0.76 -3.75
N THR A 210 17.26 0.32 -4.93
CA THR A 210 16.53 0.50 -6.19
C THR A 210 15.10 -0.09 -6.11
N VAL A 211 14.96 -1.27 -5.50
CA VAL A 211 13.65 -1.90 -5.28
C VAL A 211 12.76 -1.05 -4.38
N VAL A 212 13.27 -0.63 -3.22
CA VAL A 212 12.50 0.17 -2.26
C VAL A 212 12.14 1.54 -2.83
N GLU A 213 13.06 2.18 -3.55
CA GLU A 213 12.80 3.46 -4.24
C GLU A 213 11.74 3.31 -5.34
N ALA A 214 11.76 2.22 -6.10
CA ALA A 214 10.75 1.98 -7.14
C ALA A 214 9.35 1.75 -6.54
N VAL A 215 9.26 0.98 -5.45
CA VAL A 215 7.99 0.77 -4.72
C VAL A 215 7.50 2.10 -4.12
N THR A 216 8.40 2.90 -3.55
CA THR A 216 8.09 4.24 -3.02
C THR A 216 7.60 5.19 -4.12
N ALA A 217 8.25 5.18 -5.28
CA ALA A 217 7.84 6.00 -6.42
C ALA A 217 6.45 5.60 -6.95
N LEU A 218 6.14 4.30 -6.94
CA LEU A 218 4.80 3.83 -7.32
C LEU A 218 3.73 4.30 -6.33
N ASP A 219 4.01 4.29 -5.02
CA ASP A 219 3.10 4.82 -4.00
C ASP A 219 2.83 6.32 -4.21
N ALA A 220 3.87 7.12 -4.41
CA ALA A 220 3.74 8.55 -4.68
C ALA A 220 2.97 8.85 -5.98
N ALA A 221 3.19 8.05 -7.03
CA ALA A 221 2.45 8.15 -8.29
C ALA A 221 0.96 7.86 -8.10
N LEU A 222 0.63 6.84 -7.29
CA LEU A 222 -0.76 6.50 -6.95
C LEU A 222 -1.43 7.61 -6.16
N ASP A 223 -0.73 8.23 -5.21
CA ASP A 223 -1.25 9.40 -4.48
C ASP A 223 -1.60 10.54 -5.46
N THR A 224 -0.78 10.77 -6.48
CA THR A 224 -1.05 11.77 -7.52
C THR A 224 -2.26 11.40 -8.38
N LEU A 225 -2.42 10.12 -8.72
CA LEU A 225 -3.53 9.61 -9.51
C LEU A 225 -4.88 9.67 -8.77
N GLN A 226 -4.86 9.45 -7.46
CA GLN A 226 -6.06 9.38 -6.61
C GLN A 226 -6.55 10.76 -6.14
N ASN A 227 -5.66 11.74 -6.03
CA ASN A 227 -5.98 13.08 -5.49
C ASN A 227 -6.59 14.07 -6.51
N ARG A 228 -7.28 13.58 -7.57
CA ARG A 228 -7.93 14.44 -8.57
C ARG A 228 -9.41 14.20 -8.70
#